data_bd48a3374a0c0a7bb5c164be7f1fd397
#
_entry.id   bd48a3374a0c0a7bb5c164be7f1fd397
#
_cell.length_a   1.000
_cell.length_b   1.000
_cell.length_c   1.000
_cell.angle_alpha   90.00
_cell.angle_beta   90.00
_cell.angle_gamma   90.00
#
_symmetry.space_group_name_H-M   'P 1'
#
loop_
_entity.id
_entity.type
_entity.pdbx_description
1 polymer ?
#
loop_
_entity_poly.entity_id
_entity_poly.type
_entity_poly.pdbx_seq_one_letter_code
_entity_poly.pdbx_strand_id
1 'polypeptide(L)'
;MRKIGIFLGNFDPPTICHQNIIRNIVNYNFLDEIFIVPKYRSVKESYSTLFTDRVTMCKRAFKPFKKVTISNTESLIASTDMKTYREGVPSWKTIEFFKNIKDIELYIITTFPGYSKIPNWDKGEEILKDNKFIVLCETKDLGKLSEDIISIPLYDHINITSNKIRNYIRLDSNPFPLVQKDVLDYIYKHNLYIG
;
A
#
# COMPACT_ATOMS: atom_id res chain seq x y z
N MET A 1 19.29 11.85 9.99
CA MET A 1 18.68 10.70 9.25
C MET A 1 17.35 11.12 8.66
N ARG A 2 17.09 10.79 7.42
CA ARG A 2 15.82 11.04 6.72
C ARG A 2 14.78 10.01 7.14
N LYS A 3 13.60 10.46 7.53
CA LYS A 3 12.50 9.57 7.94
C LYS A 3 11.67 9.17 6.72
N ILE A 4 11.70 7.89 6.38
CA ILE A 4 11.04 7.34 5.20
C ILE A 4 9.94 6.38 5.62
N GLY A 5 8.75 6.53 5.04
CA GLY A 5 7.66 5.59 5.18
C GLY A 5 7.50 4.69 3.96
N ILE A 6 7.24 3.41 4.15
CA ILE A 6 6.83 2.50 3.06
C ILE A 6 5.42 2.01 3.28
N PHE A 7 4.57 2.13 2.28
CA PHE A 7 3.20 1.64 2.28
C PHE A 7 3.05 0.54 1.21
N LEU A 8 3.03 -0.72 1.67
CA LEU A 8 2.91 -1.89 0.81
C LEU A 8 1.44 -2.22 0.57
N GLY A 9 1.08 -2.54 -0.67
CA GLY A 9 -0.28 -2.93 -1.02
C GLY A 9 -0.42 -3.44 -2.44
N ASN A 10 -1.53 -4.13 -2.74
CA ASN A 10 -1.81 -4.59 -4.09
C ASN A 10 -2.17 -3.42 -5.02
N PHE A 11 -2.92 -2.44 -4.51
CA PHE A 11 -3.41 -1.26 -5.26
C PHE A 11 -4.08 -1.63 -6.60
N ASP A 12 -5.02 -2.56 -6.55
CA ASP A 12 -5.64 -3.19 -7.70
C ASP A 12 -7.18 -3.00 -7.76
N PRO A 13 -7.66 -1.77 -7.99
CA PRO A 13 -6.97 -0.49 -8.12
C PRO A 13 -6.69 0.22 -6.77
N PRO A 14 -5.89 1.29 -6.74
CA PRO A 14 -5.85 2.21 -5.61
C PRO A 14 -7.20 2.89 -5.43
N THR A 15 -7.66 3.02 -4.18
CA THR A 15 -8.96 3.58 -3.81
C THR A 15 -8.83 4.87 -3.01
N ILE A 16 -9.94 5.56 -2.78
CA ILE A 16 -9.98 6.73 -1.90
C ILE A 16 -9.49 6.41 -0.47
N CYS A 17 -9.68 5.18 0.02
CA CYS A 17 -9.16 4.75 1.32
C CYS A 17 -7.63 4.83 1.38
N HIS A 18 -6.95 4.36 0.32
CA HIS A 18 -5.50 4.45 0.24
C HIS A 18 -5.03 5.92 0.20
N GLN A 19 -5.76 6.79 -0.50
CA GLN A 19 -5.46 8.23 -0.53
C GLN A 19 -5.70 8.88 0.84
N ASN A 20 -6.76 8.51 1.56
CA ASN A 20 -7.05 9.02 2.89
C ASN A 20 -5.97 8.63 3.90
N ILE A 21 -5.48 7.38 3.84
CA ILE A 21 -4.33 6.94 4.63
C ILE A 21 -3.13 7.88 4.40
N ILE A 22 -2.75 8.08 3.15
CA ILE A 22 -1.62 8.94 2.79
C ILE A 22 -1.85 10.39 3.19
N ARG A 23 -3.06 10.91 3.02
CA ARG A 23 -3.42 12.28 3.43
C ARG A 23 -3.22 12.48 4.94
N ASN A 24 -3.69 11.54 5.77
CA ASN A 24 -3.52 11.62 7.22
C ASN A 24 -2.02 11.60 7.60
N ILE A 25 -1.20 10.77 6.96
CA ILE A 25 0.24 10.71 7.22
C ILE A 25 0.95 11.99 6.77
N VAL A 26 0.62 12.51 5.59
CA VAL A 26 1.19 13.78 5.08
C VAL A 26 0.83 14.95 6.01
N ASN A 27 -0.42 15.00 6.49
CA ASN A 27 -0.88 16.04 7.43
C ASN A 27 -0.22 15.93 8.80
N TYR A 28 0.09 14.71 9.25
CA TYR A 28 0.85 14.49 10.49
C TYR A 28 2.30 14.99 10.40
N ASN A 29 2.81 15.15 9.19
CA ASN A 29 4.08 15.80 8.84
C ASN A 29 5.33 15.24 9.56
N PHE A 30 5.34 13.95 9.87
CA PHE A 30 6.45 13.28 10.56
C PHE A 30 7.50 12.72 9.60
N LEU A 31 7.08 12.30 8.40
CA LEU A 31 7.94 11.70 7.38
C LEU A 31 8.44 12.72 6.37
N ASP A 32 9.68 12.55 5.93
CA ASP A 32 10.28 13.33 4.84
C ASP A 32 9.81 12.83 3.48
N GLU A 33 9.68 11.51 3.32
CA GLU A 33 9.23 10.87 2.08
C GLU A 33 8.41 9.61 2.36
N ILE A 34 7.48 9.29 1.45
CA ILE A 34 6.62 8.12 1.52
C ILE A 34 6.74 7.36 0.21
N PHE A 35 7.12 6.08 0.27
CA PHE A 35 7.09 5.19 -0.88
C PHE A 35 5.81 4.36 -0.88
N ILE A 36 5.01 4.51 -1.94
CA ILE A 36 3.95 3.56 -2.26
C ILE A 36 4.60 2.39 -2.99
N VAL A 37 4.46 1.20 -2.44
CA VAL A 37 5.13 -0.01 -2.96
C VAL A 37 4.07 -1.01 -3.43
N PRO A 38 3.67 -0.95 -4.73
CA PRO A 38 2.78 -1.95 -5.30
C PRO A 38 3.42 -3.33 -5.26
N LYS A 39 2.69 -4.33 -4.76
CA LYS A 39 3.13 -5.73 -4.79
C LYS A 39 3.36 -6.18 -6.22
N TYR A 40 4.49 -6.84 -6.50
CA TYR A 40 4.80 -7.34 -7.85
C TYR A 40 3.73 -8.33 -8.32
N ARG A 41 3.42 -9.32 -7.49
CA ARG A 41 2.38 -10.30 -7.71
C ARG A 41 1.70 -10.62 -6.37
N SER A 42 0.39 -10.77 -6.38
CA SER A 42 -0.32 -11.28 -5.20
C SER A 42 -0.40 -12.79 -5.27
N VAL A 43 0.15 -13.47 -4.28
CA VAL A 43 0.11 -14.93 -4.17
C VAL A 43 -1.33 -15.44 -3.95
N LYS A 44 -2.18 -14.59 -3.37
CA LYS A 44 -3.56 -14.94 -2.96
C LYS A 44 -4.66 -14.53 -3.95
N GLU A 45 -4.35 -13.67 -4.92
CA GLU A 45 -5.37 -13.13 -5.84
C GLU A 45 -5.01 -13.49 -7.29
N SER A 46 -5.74 -14.44 -7.85
CA SER A 46 -5.61 -14.89 -9.26
C SER A 46 -6.03 -13.83 -10.29
N TYR A 47 -6.47 -12.65 -9.87
CA TYR A 47 -7.11 -11.62 -10.72
C TYR A 47 -6.43 -10.27 -10.69
N SER A 48 -5.18 -10.18 -10.25
CA SER A 48 -4.48 -8.91 -10.29
C SER A 48 -4.15 -8.51 -11.73
N THR A 49 -4.36 -7.24 -12.05
CA THR A 49 -3.90 -6.65 -13.30
C THR A 49 -2.38 -6.68 -13.37
N LEU A 50 -1.82 -6.39 -14.53
CA LEU A 50 -0.37 -6.31 -14.70
C LEU A 50 0.24 -5.34 -13.69
N PHE A 51 1.43 -5.64 -13.25
CA PHE A 51 2.17 -4.78 -12.31
C PHE A 51 2.30 -3.35 -12.87
N THR A 52 2.57 -3.20 -14.15
CA THR A 52 2.70 -1.91 -14.86
C THR A 52 1.41 -1.07 -14.81
N ASP A 53 0.25 -1.71 -14.90
CA ASP A 53 -1.04 -1.02 -14.80
C ASP A 53 -1.26 -0.50 -13.37
N ARG A 54 -0.96 -1.33 -12.36
CA ARG A 54 -1.11 -0.95 -10.96
C ARG A 54 -0.16 0.18 -10.57
N VAL A 55 1.09 0.15 -11.05
CA VAL A 55 2.04 1.26 -10.91
C VAL A 55 1.50 2.53 -11.56
N THR A 56 0.95 2.43 -12.77
CA THR A 56 0.38 3.58 -13.48
C THR A 56 -0.84 4.15 -12.75
N MET A 57 -1.73 3.30 -12.26
CA MET A 57 -2.86 3.72 -11.43
C MET A 57 -2.41 4.39 -10.14
N CYS A 58 -1.37 3.88 -9.47
CA CYS A 58 -0.79 4.52 -8.29
C CYS A 58 -0.20 5.90 -8.62
N LYS A 59 0.54 6.05 -9.72
CA LYS A 59 1.06 7.36 -10.15
C LYS A 59 -0.07 8.39 -10.34
N ARG A 60 -1.22 7.97 -10.86
CA ARG A 60 -2.40 8.84 -11.00
C ARG A 60 -3.06 9.16 -9.67
N ALA A 61 -3.32 8.12 -8.85
CA ALA A 61 -3.98 8.26 -7.57
C ALA A 61 -3.21 9.15 -6.59
N PHE A 62 -1.90 9.01 -6.53
CA PHE A 62 -1.06 9.71 -5.55
C PHE A 62 -0.38 10.97 -6.09
N LYS A 63 -0.63 11.35 -7.34
CA LYS A 63 -0.10 12.59 -7.97
C LYS A 63 -0.24 13.86 -7.10
N PRO A 64 -1.33 14.07 -6.35
CA PRO A 64 -1.47 15.28 -5.53
C PRO A 64 -0.51 15.38 -4.34
N PHE A 65 0.13 14.29 -3.94
CA PHE A 65 0.96 14.23 -2.73
C PHE A 65 2.46 14.42 -3.06
N LYS A 66 3.00 15.59 -2.78
CA LYS A 66 4.40 15.96 -3.14
C LYS A 66 5.47 15.09 -2.47
N LYS A 67 5.18 14.53 -1.26
CA LYS A 67 6.11 13.67 -0.50
C LYS A 67 6.02 12.19 -0.90
N VAL A 68 5.24 11.85 -1.93
CA VAL A 68 4.95 10.46 -2.30
C VAL A 68 5.67 10.08 -3.57
N THR A 69 6.41 8.99 -3.51
CA THR A 69 7.09 8.33 -4.63
C THR A 69 6.50 6.94 -4.87
N ILE A 70 6.21 6.59 -6.12
CA ILE A 70 5.76 5.24 -6.47
C ILE A 70 6.97 4.38 -6.79
N SER A 71 7.15 3.31 -6.01
CA SER A 71 8.33 2.45 -6.10
C SER A 71 8.12 1.24 -7.01
N ASN A 72 9.15 0.90 -7.78
CA ASN A 72 9.23 -0.34 -8.57
C ASN A 72 10.06 -1.43 -7.86
N THR A 73 10.38 -1.26 -6.58
CA THR A 73 11.27 -2.14 -5.81
C THR A 73 10.88 -3.61 -5.92
N GLU A 74 9.59 -3.94 -5.81
CA GLU A 74 9.17 -5.35 -5.89
C GLU A 74 9.41 -5.98 -7.26
N SER A 75 9.33 -5.21 -8.35
CA SER A 75 9.73 -5.69 -9.68
C SER A 75 11.23 -5.95 -9.77
N LEU A 76 12.05 -5.11 -9.17
CA LEU A 76 13.50 -5.32 -9.10
C LEU A 76 13.84 -6.59 -8.30
N ILE A 77 13.25 -6.75 -7.12
CA ILE A 77 13.47 -7.96 -6.31
C ILE A 77 12.97 -9.21 -7.04
N ALA A 78 11.79 -9.15 -7.70
CA ALA A 78 11.24 -10.28 -8.45
C ALA A 78 12.14 -10.71 -9.60
N SER A 79 12.90 -9.79 -10.20
CA SER A 79 13.82 -10.10 -11.29
C SER A 79 15.09 -10.84 -10.84
N THR A 80 15.37 -10.91 -9.53
CA THR A 80 16.60 -11.51 -9.00
C THR A 80 16.53 -13.03 -8.84
N ASP A 81 15.33 -13.61 -8.68
CA ASP A 81 15.18 -15.06 -8.56
C ASP A 81 13.82 -15.56 -9.11
N MET A 82 13.82 -16.74 -9.71
CA MET A 82 12.66 -17.35 -10.34
C MET A 82 11.52 -17.70 -9.39
N LYS A 83 11.83 -18.02 -8.13
CA LYS A 83 10.81 -18.30 -7.11
C LYS A 83 10.03 -17.02 -6.79
N THR A 84 10.74 -15.94 -6.50
CA THR A 84 10.14 -14.63 -6.22
C THR A 84 9.35 -14.10 -7.44
N TYR A 85 9.84 -14.34 -8.65
CA TYR A 85 9.13 -13.99 -9.88
C TYR A 85 7.78 -14.72 -10.01
N ARG A 86 7.72 -16.01 -9.69
CA ARG A 86 6.52 -16.83 -9.81
C ARG A 86 5.54 -16.68 -8.66
N GLU A 87 6.04 -16.65 -7.44
CA GLU A 87 5.25 -16.70 -6.21
C GLU A 87 4.94 -15.31 -5.61
N GLY A 88 5.64 -14.26 -6.08
CA GLY A 88 5.56 -12.91 -5.53
C GLY A 88 6.65 -12.63 -4.51
N VAL A 89 6.82 -11.35 -4.17
CA VAL A 89 7.85 -10.88 -3.24
C VAL A 89 7.33 -10.95 -1.81
N PRO A 90 7.95 -11.74 -0.91
CA PRO A 90 7.63 -11.69 0.51
C PRO A 90 7.91 -10.30 1.08
N SER A 91 7.04 -9.81 1.99
CA SER A 91 7.15 -8.43 2.52
C SER A 91 8.48 -8.16 3.21
N TRP A 92 9.06 -9.15 3.88
CA TRP A 92 10.37 -9.01 4.53
C TRP A 92 11.49 -8.65 3.55
N LYS A 93 11.51 -9.23 2.33
CA LYS A 93 12.50 -8.88 1.30
C LYS A 93 12.37 -7.41 0.87
N THR A 94 11.15 -6.93 0.72
CA THR A 94 10.89 -5.53 0.39
C THR A 94 11.35 -4.60 1.52
N ILE A 95 11.06 -4.93 2.76
CA ILE A 95 11.48 -4.17 3.95
C ILE A 95 13.02 -4.12 4.02
N GLU A 96 13.67 -5.27 3.87
CA GLU A 96 15.14 -5.39 3.90
C GLU A 96 15.79 -4.55 2.79
N PHE A 97 15.22 -4.54 1.58
CA PHE A 97 15.71 -3.67 0.51
C PHE A 97 15.74 -2.21 0.93
N PHE A 98 14.68 -1.70 1.56
CA PHE A 98 14.64 -0.32 2.04
C PHE A 98 15.58 -0.08 3.23
N LYS A 99 15.75 -1.04 4.13
CA LYS A 99 16.72 -0.95 5.25
C LYS A 99 18.17 -0.76 4.79
N ASN A 100 18.52 -1.24 3.61
CA ASN A 100 19.87 -1.10 3.05
C ASN A 100 20.17 0.30 2.49
N ILE A 101 19.19 1.20 2.46
CA ILE A 101 19.43 2.61 2.08
C ILE A 101 20.12 3.31 3.26
N LYS A 102 21.25 3.98 2.97
CA LYS A 102 22.04 4.68 4.01
C LYS A 102 21.32 5.93 4.52
N ASP A 103 21.60 6.29 5.76
CA ASP A 103 21.17 7.53 6.42
C ASP A 103 19.66 7.75 6.47
N ILE A 104 18.89 6.66 6.56
CA ILE A 104 17.43 6.69 6.72
C ILE A 104 16.99 6.09 8.05
N GLU A 105 15.82 6.50 8.48
CA GLU A 105 14.99 5.86 9.50
C GLU A 105 13.71 5.38 8.83
N LEU A 106 13.53 4.06 8.77
CA LEU A 106 12.45 3.41 8.02
C LEU A 106 11.24 3.14 8.90
N TYR A 107 10.06 3.50 8.40
CA TYR A 107 8.76 3.23 9.01
C TYR A 107 7.87 2.42 8.05
N ILE A 108 7.26 1.35 8.57
CA ILE A 108 6.26 0.58 7.82
C ILE A 108 4.89 1.22 8.10
N ILE A 109 4.22 1.68 7.05
CA ILE A 109 2.89 2.27 7.12
C ILE A 109 1.85 1.18 6.93
N THR A 110 0.88 1.10 7.85
CA THR A 110 -0.23 0.16 7.74
C THR A 110 -1.47 0.68 8.46
N THR A 111 -2.60 0.01 8.29
CA THR A 111 -3.79 0.22 9.12
C THR A 111 -3.81 -0.77 10.28
N PHE A 112 -4.60 -0.51 11.33
CA PHE A 112 -4.74 -1.42 12.45
C PHE A 112 -5.14 -2.86 12.03
N PRO A 113 -6.13 -3.07 11.13
CA PRO A 113 -6.42 -4.41 10.63
C PRO A 113 -5.27 -5.04 9.81
N GLY A 114 -4.44 -4.22 9.16
CA GLY A 114 -3.24 -4.68 8.45
C GLY A 114 -2.15 -5.10 9.42
N TYR A 115 -1.89 -4.29 10.44
CA TYR A 115 -0.94 -4.55 11.51
C TYR A 115 -1.23 -5.88 12.23
N SER A 116 -2.49 -6.10 12.61
CA SER A 116 -2.95 -7.31 13.29
C SER A 116 -2.78 -8.60 12.47
N LYS A 117 -2.53 -8.50 11.16
CA LYS A 117 -2.29 -9.65 10.27
C LYS A 117 -0.80 -9.94 10.05
N ILE A 118 0.10 -9.07 10.47
CA ILE A 118 1.55 -9.23 10.26
C ILE A 118 2.09 -10.54 10.86
N PRO A 119 1.64 -11.02 12.06
CA PRO A 119 2.08 -12.31 12.59
C PRO A 119 1.88 -13.49 11.63
N ASN A 120 0.89 -13.39 10.72
CA ASN A 120 0.60 -14.44 9.73
C ASN A 120 1.40 -14.29 8.41
N TRP A 121 2.30 -13.30 8.32
CA TRP A 121 3.18 -13.13 7.18
C TRP A 121 4.43 -14.01 7.31
N ASP A 122 5.07 -14.26 6.17
CA ASP A 122 6.41 -14.87 6.20
C ASP A 122 7.35 -13.95 6.99
N LYS A 123 7.98 -14.51 8.02
CA LYS A 123 8.79 -13.80 9.03
C LYS A 123 8.03 -12.68 9.79
N GLY A 124 6.73 -12.87 10.02
CA GLY A 124 5.89 -11.84 10.61
C GLY A 124 6.34 -11.37 11.99
N GLU A 125 6.74 -12.29 12.86
CA GLU A 125 7.24 -11.97 14.21
C GLU A 125 8.55 -11.16 14.16
N GLU A 126 9.47 -11.52 13.26
CA GLU A 126 10.71 -10.76 13.04
C GLU A 126 10.39 -9.35 12.52
N ILE A 127 9.44 -9.24 11.59
CA ILE A 127 9.00 -7.95 11.06
C ILE A 127 8.46 -7.05 12.18
N LEU A 128 7.64 -7.59 13.08
CA LEU A 128 7.08 -6.82 14.21
C LEU A 128 8.18 -6.37 15.17
N LYS A 129 9.12 -7.26 15.49
CA LYS A 129 10.18 -6.99 16.45
C LYS A 129 11.23 -5.99 15.94
N ASP A 130 11.60 -6.08 14.66
CA ASP A 130 12.79 -5.42 14.14
C ASP A 130 12.49 -4.15 13.33
N ASN A 131 11.24 -3.68 13.32
CA ASN A 131 10.85 -2.54 12.51
C ASN A 131 10.00 -1.53 13.28
N LYS A 132 10.04 -0.28 12.83
CA LYS A 132 9.19 0.81 13.31
C LYS A 132 7.92 0.91 12.47
N PHE A 133 6.81 1.23 13.13
CA PHE A 133 5.51 1.30 12.47
C PHE A 133 4.83 2.64 12.64
N ILE A 134 4.10 3.04 11.60
CA ILE A 134 3.05 4.03 11.65
C ILE A 134 1.74 3.31 11.35
N VAL A 135 0.86 3.25 12.35
CA VAL A 135 -0.40 2.52 12.26
C VAL A 135 -1.56 3.49 12.28
N LEU A 136 -2.36 3.48 11.22
CA LEU A 136 -3.59 4.26 11.19
C LEU A 136 -4.72 3.46 11.81
N CYS A 137 -5.38 4.05 12.80
CA CYS A 137 -6.39 3.42 13.64
C CYS A 137 -7.70 4.19 13.62
N GLU A 138 -8.82 3.49 13.70
CA GLU A 138 -10.05 4.12 14.17
C GLU A 138 -9.89 4.52 15.65
N THR A 139 -10.62 5.54 16.09
CA THR A 139 -10.49 6.09 17.46
C THR A 139 -10.63 5.01 18.55
N LYS A 140 -11.50 4.00 18.34
CA LYS A 140 -11.71 2.87 19.25
C LYS A 140 -10.50 1.92 19.39
N ASP A 141 -9.53 2.00 18.48
CA ASP A 141 -8.38 1.09 18.42
C ASP A 141 -7.07 1.75 18.87
N LEU A 142 -7.06 3.06 19.13
CA LEU A 142 -5.85 3.83 19.47
C LEU A 142 -5.13 3.30 20.72
N GLY A 143 -5.84 2.83 21.73
CA GLY A 143 -5.25 2.31 22.97
C GLY A 143 -4.81 0.83 22.91
N LYS A 144 -4.91 0.17 21.75
CA LYS A 144 -4.58 -1.25 21.57
C LYS A 144 -3.16 -1.52 21.09
N LEU A 145 -2.41 -0.47 20.77
CA LEU A 145 -1.04 -0.53 20.28
C LEU A 145 -0.05 -0.22 21.38
N SER A 146 1.16 -0.78 21.31
CA SER A 146 2.24 -0.44 22.23
C SER A 146 2.72 1.01 22.02
N GLU A 147 3.30 1.60 23.06
CA GLU A 147 3.70 3.03 23.08
C GLU A 147 4.81 3.38 22.08
N ASP A 148 5.59 2.39 21.64
CA ASP A 148 6.64 2.53 20.63
C ASP A 148 6.12 2.63 19.20
N ILE A 149 4.81 2.39 18.99
CA ILE A 149 4.16 2.50 17.69
C ILE A 149 3.55 3.89 17.51
N ILE A 150 3.88 4.56 16.41
CA ILE A 150 3.22 5.82 16.06
C ILE A 150 1.81 5.50 15.58
N SER A 151 0.82 5.78 16.42
CA SER A 151 -0.60 5.62 16.08
C SER A 151 -1.19 6.95 15.59
N ILE A 152 -1.80 6.93 14.41
CA ILE A 152 -2.44 8.10 13.80
C ILE A 152 -3.94 7.82 13.68
N PRO A 153 -4.82 8.71 14.22
CA PRO A 153 -6.25 8.57 14.00
C PRO A 153 -6.60 8.60 12.50
N LEU A 154 -7.36 7.64 12.05
CA LEU A 154 -7.88 7.60 10.68
C LEU A 154 -9.25 8.28 10.66
N TYR A 155 -9.27 9.53 10.26
CA TYR A 155 -10.50 10.29 9.99
C TYR A 155 -11.04 9.95 8.60
N ASP A 156 -12.34 10.04 8.41
CA ASP A 156 -13.03 9.77 7.14
C ASP A 156 -12.82 8.33 6.63
N HIS A 157 -12.91 7.36 7.53
CA HIS A 157 -12.77 5.96 7.19
C HIS A 157 -13.94 5.48 6.34
N ILE A 158 -13.74 5.43 5.04
CA ILE A 158 -14.63 4.76 4.09
C ILE A 158 -14.13 3.32 3.93
N ASN A 159 -14.89 2.35 4.41
CA ASN A 159 -14.51 0.93 4.26
C ASN A 159 -14.78 0.44 2.82
N ILE A 160 -13.91 0.83 1.90
CA ILE A 160 -13.95 0.39 0.52
C ILE A 160 -12.69 -0.38 0.14
N THR A 161 -12.88 -1.59 -0.38
CA THR A 161 -11.78 -2.44 -0.82
C THR A 161 -11.65 -2.41 -2.35
N SER A 162 -10.44 -2.67 -2.85
CA SER A 162 -10.21 -2.80 -4.30
C SER A 162 -11.11 -3.88 -4.92
N ASN A 163 -11.41 -4.95 -4.20
CA ASN A 163 -12.32 -5.99 -4.67
C ASN A 163 -13.74 -5.46 -4.91
N LYS A 164 -14.28 -4.62 -4.01
CA LYS A 164 -15.58 -3.96 -4.22
C LYS A 164 -15.57 -3.09 -5.47
N ILE A 165 -14.48 -2.36 -5.71
CA ILE A 165 -14.33 -1.53 -6.92
C ILE A 165 -14.37 -2.41 -8.18
N ARG A 166 -13.60 -3.50 -8.21
CA ARG A 166 -13.61 -4.43 -9.36
C ARG A 166 -14.99 -5.01 -9.62
N ASN A 167 -15.74 -5.32 -8.56
CA ASN A 167 -17.12 -5.82 -8.68
C ASN A 167 -18.07 -4.75 -9.24
N TYR A 168 -17.96 -3.48 -8.82
CA TYR A 168 -18.74 -2.39 -9.43
C TYR A 168 -18.50 -2.31 -10.94
N ILE A 169 -17.23 -2.35 -11.36
CA ILE A 169 -16.87 -2.27 -12.79
C ILE A 169 -17.41 -3.46 -13.57
N ARG A 170 -17.30 -4.69 -13.04
CA ARG A 170 -17.87 -5.90 -13.68
C ARG A 170 -19.38 -5.85 -13.86
N LEU A 171 -20.06 -5.17 -12.96
CA LEU A 171 -21.51 -4.99 -12.99
C LEU A 171 -21.93 -3.70 -13.75
N ASP A 172 -21.01 -3.12 -14.52
CA ASP A 172 -21.21 -1.87 -15.26
C ASP A 172 -21.72 -0.71 -14.38
N SER A 173 -21.33 -0.73 -13.10
CA SER A 173 -21.68 0.30 -12.12
C SER A 173 -20.50 1.26 -11.96
N ASN A 174 -20.77 2.57 -11.94
CA ASN A 174 -19.74 3.58 -11.79
C ASN A 174 -19.27 3.68 -10.33
N PRO A 175 -18.00 3.34 -9.99
CA PRO A 175 -17.50 3.42 -8.63
C PRO A 175 -17.04 4.82 -8.20
N PHE A 176 -17.28 5.88 -8.97
CA PHE A 176 -16.98 7.25 -8.54
C PHE A 176 -17.91 7.68 -7.37
N PRO A 177 -17.43 8.35 -6.30
CA PRO A 177 -16.08 8.89 -6.08
C PRO A 177 -15.14 7.96 -5.28
N LEU A 178 -15.42 6.66 -5.18
CA LEU A 178 -14.62 5.70 -4.39
C LEU A 178 -13.24 5.43 -4.99
N VAL A 179 -13.09 5.77 -6.26
CA VAL A 179 -11.81 5.78 -7.00
C VAL A 179 -11.68 7.14 -7.70
N GLN A 180 -10.46 7.67 -7.71
CA GLN A 180 -10.18 8.94 -8.36
C GLN A 180 -10.49 8.89 -9.86
N LYS A 181 -11.00 9.99 -10.42
CA LYS A 181 -11.40 10.07 -11.83
C LYS A 181 -10.28 9.64 -12.79
N ASP A 182 -9.07 10.17 -12.63
CA ASP A 182 -7.92 9.82 -13.49
C ASP A 182 -7.57 8.32 -13.48
N VAL A 183 -7.85 7.63 -12.37
CA VAL A 183 -7.68 6.18 -12.25
C VAL A 183 -8.81 5.45 -12.98
N LEU A 184 -10.06 5.91 -12.85
CA LEU A 184 -11.20 5.34 -13.57
C LEU A 184 -11.05 5.52 -15.09
N ASP A 185 -10.63 6.69 -15.54
CA ASP A 185 -10.38 6.97 -16.96
C ASP A 185 -9.30 6.00 -17.52
N TYR A 186 -8.29 5.67 -16.71
CA TYR A 186 -7.29 4.67 -17.08
C TYR A 186 -7.89 3.26 -17.16
N ILE A 187 -8.67 2.86 -16.17
CA ILE A 187 -9.31 1.54 -16.08
C ILE A 187 -10.20 1.31 -17.32
N TYR A 188 -11.07 2.26 -17.63
CA TYR A 188 -11.98 2.13 -18.79
C TYR A 188 -11.22 2.17 -20.13
N LYS A 189 -10.23 3.04 -20.27
CA LYS A 189 -9.41 3.14 -21.48
C LYS A 189 -8.67 1.82 -21.80
N HIS A 190 -8.26 1.08 -20.77
CA HIS A 190 -7.50 -0.16 -20.91
C HIS A 190 -8.33 -1.43 -20.69
N ASN A 191 -9.66 -1.29 -20.60
CA ASN A 191 -10.60 -2.39 -20.38
C ASN A 191 -10.22 -3.26 -19.16
N LEU A 192 -9.71 -2.65 -18.09
CA LEU A 192 -9.34 -3.39 -16.88
C LEU A 192 -10.60 -3.77 -16.09
N TYR A 193 -10.62 -4.97 -15.53
CA TYR A 193 -11.70 -5.53 -14.70
C TYR A 193 -13.05 -5.73 -15.40
N ILE A 194 -13.13 -5.50 -16.69
CA ILE A 194 -14.32 -5.80 -17.50
C ILE A 194 -14.29 -7.31 -17.75
N GLY A 195 -15.35 -8.02 -17.32
CA GLY A 195 -15.46 -9.46 -17.36
C GLY A 195 -15.71 -10.02 -18.73
#